data_3a07d787c61707a3dedfa7f981bdfaad
#
_entry.id   3a07d787c61707a3dedfa7f981bdfaad
#
_cell.length_a   1.000
_cell.length_b   1.000
_cell.length_c   1.000
_cell.angle_alpha   90.00
_cell.angle_beta   90.00
_cell.angle_gamma   90.00
#
_symmetry.space_group_name_H-M   'P 1'
#
loop_
_entity.id
_entity.type
_entity.pdbx_description
1 polymer ?
#
loop_
_entity_poly.entity_id
_entity_poly.type
_entity_poly.pdbx_seq_one_letter_code
_entity_poly.pdbx_strand_id
1 'polypeptide(L)'
;MRGEASRIADRESRDSLAPKLRDTREDAWRIGNELFTITKVLDDSIQLERALTDPSRPVADKVAVLTELLGDNVHPMTMEIMTDLVSRHWSRARDIANAVEDFGVDAMMY
;
A
#
# COMPACT_ATOMS: atom_id res chain seq x y z
N MET A 1 -1.37 6.23 17.94
CA MET A 1 -2.66 6.62 17.34
C MET A 1 -2.42 7.26 15.98
N ARG A 2 -3.14 6.84 14.96
CA ARG A 2 -3.02 7.42 13.61
C ARG A 2 -3.70 8.78 13.57
N GLY A 3 -3.15 9.71 12.80
CA GLY A 3 -3.78 10.97 12.53
C GLY A 3 -5.04 10.82 11.71
N GLU A 4 -5.86 11.87 11.68
CA GLU A 4 -7.15 11.84 11.00
C GLU A 4 -7.00 11.61 9.48
N ALA A 5 -6.02 12.27 8.83
CA ALA A 5 -5.80 12.09 7.41
C ALA A 5 -5.45 10.64 7.08
N SER A 6 -4.62 10.00 7.90
CA SER A 6 -4.25 8.59 7.71
C SER A 6 -5.44 7.66 7.90
N ARG A 7 -6.32 7.95 8.87
CA ARG A 7 -7.52 7.14 9.08
C ARG A 7 -8.48 7.23 7.89
N ILE A 8 -8.64 8.43 7.35
CA ILE A 8 -9.48 8.65 6.17
C ILE A 8 -8.88 7.92 4.97
N ALA A 9 -7.56 8.06 4.75
CA ALA A 9 -6.88 7.42 3.65
C ALA A 9 -7.03 5.89 3.72
N ASP A 10 -6.80 5.31 4.88
CA ASP A 10 -6.90 3.87 5.10
C ASP A 10 -8.33 3.37 4.80
N ARG A 11 -9.34 4.05 5.36
CA ARG A 11 -10.74 3.68 5.17
C ARG A 11 -11.16 3.78 3.71
N GLU A 12 -10.83 4.90 3.06
CA GLU A 12 -11.21 5.12 1.66
C GLU A 12 -10.52 4.12 0.73
N SER A 13 -9.25 3.81 0.98
CA SER A 13 -8.54 2.81 0.21
C SER A 13 -9.20 1.44 0.35
N ARG A 14 -9.54 1.04 1.57
CA ARG A 14 -10.15 -0.25 1.82
C ARG A 14 -11.53 -0.34 1.17
N ASP A 15 -12.34 0.70 1.30
CA ASP A 15 -13.66 0.75 0.67
C ASP A 15 -13.56 0.65 -0.85
N SER A 16 -12.61 1.37 -1.44
CA SER A 16 -12.41 1.38 -2.89
C SER A 16 -11.91 0.05 -3.42
N LEU A 17 -11.02 -0.61 -2.70
CA LEU A 17 -10.31 -1.79 -3.18
C LEU A 17 -10.93 -3.12 -2.72
N ALA A 18 -11.81 -3.11 -1.72
CA ALA A 18 -12.41 -4.34 -1.20
C ALA A 18 -13.08 -5.20 -2.28
N PRO A 19 -13.90 -4.65 -3.20
CA PRO A 19 -14.49 -5.47 -4.26
C PRO A 19 -13.47 -6.10 -5.17
N LYS A 20 -12.41 -5.37 -5.53
CA LYS A 20 -11.33 -5.88 -6.38
C LYS A 20 -10.54 -6.97 -5.69
N LEU A 21 -10.31 -6.81 -4.39
CA LEU A 21 -9.61 -7.80 -3.59
C LEU A 21 -10.42 -9.11 -3.53
N ARG A 22 -11.74 -9.02 -3.44
CA ARG A 22 -12.61 -10.20 -3.50
C ARG A 22 -12.52 -10.91 -4.85
N ASP A 23 -12.44 -10.13 -5.93
CA ASP A 23 -12.36 -10.68 -7.28
C ASP A 23 -11.04 -11.41 -7.52
N THR A 24 -10.00 -11.10 -6.74
CA THR A 24 -8.68 -11.74 -6.86
C THR A 24 -8.39 -12.73 -5.74
N ARG A 25 -9.41 -13.23 -5.06
CA ARG A 25 -9.25 -14.11 -3.90
C ARG A 25 -8.49 -15.41 -4.20
N GLU A 26 -8.49 -15.87 -5.44
CA GLU A 26 -7.71 -17.04 -5.85
C GLU A 26 -6.22 -16.82 -5.68
N ASP A 27 -5.78 -15.56 -5.79
CA ASP A 27 -4.39 -15.14 -5.63
C ASP A 27 -4.14 -14.48 -4.27
N ALA A 28 -5.10 -14.58 -3.35
CA ALA A 28 -5.06 -13.89 -2.05
C ALA A 28 -3.79 -14.20 -1.28
N TRP A 29 -3.36 -15.45 -1.28
CA TRP A 29 -2.15 -15.90 -0.58
C TRP A 29 -0.91 -15.19 -1.14
N ARG A 30 -0.80 -15.12 -2.46
CA ARG A 30 0.31 -14.43 -3.12
C ARG A 30 0.28 -12.93 -2.82
N ILE A 31 -0.89 -12.30 -2.96
CA ILE A 31 -1.06 -10.87 -2.72
C ILE A 31 -0.71 -10.54 -1.27
N GLY A 32 -1.24 -11.31 -0.33
CA GLY A 32 -0.96 -11.10 1.10
C GLY A 32 0.51 -11.20 1.43
N ASN A 33 1.20 -12.22 0.92
CA ASN A 33 2.63 -12.39 1.12
C ASN A 33 3.44 -11.25 0.52
N GLU A 34 3.06 -10.78 -0.67
CA GLU A 34 3.72 -9.65 -1.31
C GLU A 34 3.55 -8.38 -0.46
N LEU A 35 2.35 -8.14 0.06
CA LEU A 35 2.08 -6.97 0.90
C LEU A 35 2.87 -7.03 2.21
N PHE A 36 2.98 -8.20 2.84
CA PHE A 36 3.78 -8.36 4.06
C PHE A 36 5.26 -8.11 3.78
N THR A 37 5.77 -8.56 2.64
CA THR A 37 7.15 -8.29 2.23
C THR A 37 7.37 -6.79 2.03
N ILE A 38 6.44 -6.10 1.38
CA ILE A 38 6.50 -4.66 1.18
C ILE A 38 6.48 -3.93 2.53
N THR A 39 5.61 -4.36 3.46
CA THR A 39 5.56 -3.80 4.80
C THR A 39 6.92 -3.85 5.47
N LYS A 40 7.60 -4.98 5.36
CA LYS A 40 8.91 -5.16 5.96
C LYS A 40 9.94 -4.23 5.33
N VAL A 41 9.91 -4.08 4.01
CA VAL A 41 10.82 -3.17 3.31
C VAL A 41 10.58 -1.73 3.78
N LEU A 42 9.31 -1.32 3.93
CA LEU A 42 8.95 0.01 4.41
C LEU A 42 9.40 0.22 5.86
N ASP A 43 9.20 -0.77 6.72
CA ASP A 43 9.62 -0.67 8.12
C ASP A 43 11.13 -0.51 8.25
N ASP A 44 11.89 -1.08 7.33
CA ASP A 44 13.35 -1.02 7.34
C ASP A 44 13.90 0.26 6.71
N SER A 45 13.06 1.09 6.07
CA SER A 45 13.52 2.29 5.38
C SER A 45 12.58 3.48 5.60
N ILE A 46 12.93 4.33 6.56
CA ILE A 46 12.21 5.58 6.82
C ILE A 46 12.26 6.49 5.59
N GLN A 47 13.37 6.49 4.86
CA GLN A 47 13.52 7.31 3.66
C GLN A 47 12.51 6.91 2.58
N LEU A 48 12.30 5.60 2.41
CA LEU A 48 11.32 5.10 1.44
C LEU A 48 9.90 5.47 1.87
N GLU A 49 9.56 5.29 3.15
CA GLU A 49 8.26 5.70 3.67
C GLU A 49 7.99 7.17 3.41
N ARG A 50 8.98 8.02 3.65
CA ARG A 50 8.87 9.47 3.44
C ARG A 50 8.70 9.80 1.96
N ALA A 51 9.46 9.14 1.10
CA ALA A 51 9.36 9.37 -0.34
C ALA A 51 7.96 9.04 -0.86
N LEU A 52 7.36 7.97 -0.36
CA LEU A 52 6.03 7.53 -0.79
C LEU A 52 4.88 8.33 -0.19
N THR A 53 5.13 9.05 0.90
CA THR A 53 4.09 9.83 1.59
C THR A 53 4.28 11.34 1.48
N ASP A 54 5.33 11.80 0.79
CA ASP A 54 5.64 13.22 0.65
C ASP A 54 4.54 13.94 -0.13
N PRO A 55 3.77 14.85 0.49
CA PRO A 55 2.67 15.53 -0.20
C PRO A 55 3.16 16.48 -1.29
N SER A 56 4.44 16.85 -1.29
CA SER A 56 5.00 17.74 -2.31
C SER A 56 5.40 17.00 -3.60
N ARG A 57 5.44 15.67 -3.56
CA ARG A 57 5.78 14.87 -4.74
C ARG A 57 4.55 14.51 -5.56
N PRO A 58 4.60 14.64 -6.90
CA PRO A 58 3.51 14.15 -7.74
C PRO A 58 3.32 12.63 -7.58
N VAL A 59 2.08 12.18 -7.71
CA VAL A 59 1.75 10.75 -7.63
C VAL A 59 2.55 9.96 -8.67
N ALA A 60 2.74 10.53 -9.86
CA ALA A 60 3.50 9.87 -10.93
C ALA A 60 4.93 9.50 -10.48
N ASP A 61 5.57 10.38 -9.70
CA ASP A 61 6.92 10.13 -9.18
C ASP A 61 6.90 8.98 -8.17
N LYS A 62 5.89 8.94 -7.33
CA LYS A 62 5.74 7.87 -6.33
C LYS A 62 5.49 6.52 -7.01
N VAL A 63 4.66 6.50 -8.05
CA VAL A 63 4.40 5.29 -8.84
C VAL A 63 5.68 4.83 -9.53
N ALA A 64 6.49 5.76 -10.03
CA ALA A 64 7.77 5.42 -10.64
C ALA A 64 8.70 4.73 -9.64
N VAL A 65 8.75 5.21 -8.40
CA VAL A 65 9.52 4.58 -7.33
C VAL A 65 9.01 3.16 -7.05
N LEU A 66 7.68 2.99 -6.98
CA LEU A 66 7.09 1.67 -6.78
C LEU A 66 7.43 0.71 -7.92
N THR A 67 7.34 1.18 -9.15
CA THR A 67 7.63 0.38 -10.34
C THR A 67 9.09 -0.08 -10.32
N GLU A 68 10.00 0.81 -9.94
CA GLU A 68 11.41 0.50 -9.85
C GLU A 68 11.69 -0.49 -8.73
N LEU A 69 11.04 -0.34 -7.59
CA LEU A 69 11.22 -1.18 -6.42
C LEU A 69 10.62 -2.59 -6.61
N LEU A 70 9.40 -2.65 -7.12
CA LEU A 70 8.64 -3.90 -7.22
C LEU A 70 8.79 -4.59 -8.58
N GLY A 71 9.00 -3.81 -9.64
CA GLY A 71 9.14 -4.34 -10.99
C GLY A 71 7.89 -5.07 -11.44
N ASP A 72 8.08 -6.05 -12.31
CA ASP A 72 6.99 -6.87 -12.85
C ASP A 72 6.78 -8.16 -12.04
N ASN A 73 7.44 -8.26 -10.89
CA ASN A 73 7.46 -9.49 -10.10
C ASN A 73 6.29 -9.63 -9.14
N VAL A 74 5.47 -8.59 -9.00
CA VAL A 74 4.33 -8.61 -8.09
C VAL A 74 3.03 -8.77 -8.84
N HIS A 75 2.02 -9.29 -8.16
CA HIS A 75 0.69 -9.41 -8.72
C HIS A 75 0.14 -8.03 -9.10
N PRO A 76 -0.59 -7.89 -10.22
CA PRO A 76 -1.18 -6.60 -10.59
C PRO A 76 -2.03 -5.97 -9.49
N MET A 77 -2.75 -6.79 -8.70
CA MET A 77 -3.54 -6.29 -7.59
C MET A 77 -2.66 -5.69 -6.49
N THR A 78 -1.50 -6.29 -6.21
CA THR A 78 -0.54 -5.74 -5.25
C THR A 78 -0.08 -4.36 -5.69
N MET A 79 0.25 -4.21 -6.97
CA MET A 79 0.66 -2.91 -7.53
C MET A 79 -0.49 -1.89 -7.45
N GLU A 80 -1.71 -2.33 -7.73
CA GLU A 80 -2.89 -1.46 -7.67
C GLU A 80 -3.13 -0.96 -6.24
N ILE A 81 -3.01 -1.83 -5.25
CA ILE A 81 -3.14 -1.45 -3.84
C ILE A 81 -2.07 -0.41 -3.48
N MET A 82 -0.82 -0.66 -3.85
CA MET A 82 0.26 0.27 -3.53
C MET A 82 0.08 1.62 -4.23
N THR A 83 -0.34 1.61 -5.49
CA THR A 83 -0.60 2.83 -6.26
C THR A 83 -1.71 3.65 -5.61
N ASP A 84 -2.77 3.00 -5.17
CA ASP A 84 -3.87 3.67 -4.46
C ASP A 84 -3.37 4.30 -3.17
N LEU A 85 -2.63 3.55 -2.36
CA LEU A 85 -2.15 4.03 -1.07
C LEU A 85 -1.21 5.24 -1.21
N VAL A 86 -0.27 5.22 -2.16
CA VAL A 86 0.65 6.34 -2.34
C VAL A 86 -0.04 7.58 -2.91
N SER A 87 -1.22 7.43 -3.51
CA SER A 87 -1.98 8.56 -4.04
C SER A 87 -2.77 9.31 -2.98
N ARG A 88 -2.81 8.79 -1.75
CA ARG A 88 -3.58 9.39 -0.66
C ARG A 88 -2.68 10.18 0.28
N HIS A 89 -3.31 11.02 1.11
CA HIS A 89 -2.61 11.84 2.08
C HIS A 89 -2.48 11.11 3.41
N TRP A 90 -1.27 11.05 3.95
CA TRP A 90 -0.96 10.34 5.20
C TRP A 90 -0.45 11.33 6.25
N SER A 91 -0.95 11.20 7.49
CA SER A 91 -0.54 12.07 8.60
C SER A 91 0.91 11.83 8.99
N ARG A 92 1.36 10.58 8.92
CA ARG A 92 2.74 10.18 9.22
C ARG A 92 3.22 9.20 8.16
N ALA A 93 4.52 9.28 7.84
CA ALA A 93 5.11 8.37 6.87
C ALA A 93 4.91 6.90 7.27
N ARG A 94 5.05 6.58 8.56
CA ARG A 94 4.88 5.22 9.07
C ARG A 94 3.48 4.65 8.85
N ASP A 95 2.48 5.50 8.78
CA ASP A 95 1.09 5.05 8.66
C ASP A 95 0.83 4.29 7.36
N ILE A 96 1.60 4.59 6.32
CA ILE A 96 1.45 3.84 5.06
C ILE A 96 1.88 2.38 5.22
N ALA A 97 2.95 2.12 5.97
CA ALA A 97 3.40 0.75 6.25
C ALA A 97 2.32 -0.02 7.01
N ASN A 98 1.68 0.62 7.98
CA ASN A 98 0.58 0.01 8.72
C ASN A 98 -0.60 -0.32 7.82
N ALA A 99 -0.92 0.56 6.87
CA ALA A 99 -2.00 0.32 5.92
C ALA A 99 -1.68 -0.83 4.97
N VAL A 100 -0.44 -0.94 4.50
CA VAL A 100 -0.01 -2.05 3.65
C VAL A 100 -0.16 -3.38 4.40
N GLU A 101 0.25 -3.42 5.67
CA GLU A 101 0.10 -4.60 6.50
C GLU A 101 -1.37 -4.98 6.69
N ASP A 102 -2.23 -4.00 6.93
CA ASP A 102 -3.67 -4.24 7.08
C ASP A 102 -4.26 -4.84 5.81
N PHE A 103 -3.84 -4.37 4.63
CA PHE A 103 -4.27 -4.96 3.37
C PHE A 103 -3.75 -6.40 3.22
N GLY A 104 -2.54 -6.67 3.69
CA GLY A 104 -1.99 -8.02 3.70
C GLY A 104 -2.87 -8.96 4.53
N VAL A 105 -3.27 -8.52 5.71
CA VAL A 105 -4.17 -9.28 6.58
C VAL A 105 -5.52 -9.48 5.89
N ASP A 106 -6.09 -8.41 5.31
CA ASP A 106 -7.37 -8.50 4.61
C ASP A 106 -7.29 -9.50 3.45
N ALA A 107 -6.21 -9.48 2.68
CA ALA A 107 -6.03 -10.41 1.56
C ALA A 107 -6.02 -11.86 2.04
N MET A 108 -5.35 -12.13 3.16
CA MET A 108 -5.30 -13.49 3.73
C MET A 108 -6.65 -13.96 4.27
N MET A 109 -7.56 -13.03 4.56
CA MET A 109 -8.88 -13.35 5.10
C MET A 109 -9.92 -13.65 4.01
N TYR A 110 -9.63 -13.32 2.77
CA TYR A 110 -10.49 -13.66 1.65
C TYR A 110 -10.09 -15.05 1.09
#